data_248133a2e3aadc49e95ff8f589d00861
#
_entry.id   248133a2e3aadc49e95ff8f589d00861
#
_cell.length_a   1.000
_cell.length_b   1.000
_cell.length_c   1.000
_cell.angle_alpha   90.00
_cell.angle_beta   90.00
_cell.angle_gamma   90.00
#
_symmetry.space_group_name_H-M   'P 1'
#
loop_
_entity.id
_entity.type
_entity.pdbx_description
1 polymer ?
#
loop_
_entity_poly.entity_id
_entity_poly.type
_entity_poly.pdbx_seq_one_letter_code
_entity_poly.pdbx_strand_id
1 'polypeptide(L)'
;DNTLKIFQEFKSIQMRDIYKQLKLFSGSPDLTKFPILITGETGTGKTSIAEKFHEMKNEGEKGDTSFKKVLCGEFRGQDSYIAHSKLFGHKKGAYTGADNDYTGMLKEADGGTVFLDEIGDIPLETQDILLDVIDGRPFRPLKSNDDVTSNFQLICATNKNINELIANRQLRDDFVRRLQVITIEIPPLRERTEDIDVILEGLLKSSDYNNFEVEELAKINLLSHIRKLTLKGNIRDITTILTRLYIKSKGPPAHALTSSEVEKYFMENREPTQDDEFAETILQSLLLWPNTTFAEKGDKWKEAFVGVAVAKLSERPDFTKKGGDLNIFKISKMLGIDPKTIQKFKGLVR
;
A
#
# COMPACT_ATOMS: atom_id res chain seq x y z
N ASP A 1 10.00 17.37 -14.71
CA ASP A 1 9.84 16.21 -13.84
C ASP A 1 8.39 16.14 -13.34
N ASN A 2 7.67 15.06 -13.71
CA ASN A 2 6.23 14.96 -13.46
C ASN A 2 5.90 14.77 -11.97
N THR A 3 6.79 14.14 -11.21
CA THR A 3 6.60 13.88 -9.77
C THR A 3 6.57 15.18 -8.96
N LEU A 4 7.36 16.17 -9.35
CA LEU A 4 7.41 17.49 -8.72
C LEU A 4 6.08 18.24 -8.78
N LYS A 5 5.39 18.18 -9.91
CA LYS A 5 4.13 18.89 -10.13
C LYS A 5 2.97 18.26 -9.33
N ILE A 6 2.96 16.93 -9.18
CA ILE A 6 1.89 16.21 -8.48
C ILE A 6 1.72 16.70 -7.04
N PHE A 7 2.82 16.94 -6.29
CA PHE A 7 2.74 17.39 -4.91
C PHE A 7 2.12 18.78 -4.73
N GLN A 8 2.18 19.64 -5.76
CA GLN A 8 1.52 20.95 -5.75
C GLN A 8 0.03 20.86 -6.10
N GLU A 9 -0.38 19.76 -6.74
CA GLU A 9 -1.74 19.55 -7.24
C GLU A 9 -2.65 18.81 -6.23
N PHE A 10 -2.09 18.30 -5.11
CA PHE A 10 -2.89 17.64 -4.08
C PHE A 10 -4.00 18.55 -3.56
N LYS A 11 -5.20 17.97 -3.47
CA LYS A 11 -6.44 18.66 -3.07
C LYS A 11 -6.67 18.59 -1.56
N SER A 12 -6.22 17.50 -0.91
CA SER A 12 -6.37 17.32 0.54
C SER A 12 -5.58 18.35 1.34
N ILE A 13 -6.17 18.80 2.45
CA ILE A 13 -5.52 19.76 3.36
C ILE A 13 -4.25 19.14 3.94
N GLN A 14 -4.33 17.88 4.35
CA GLN A 14 -3.22 17.15 4.96
C GLN A 14 -1.99 17.08 4.04
N MET A 15 -2.16 16.72 2.77
CA MET A 15 -1.04 16.63 1.83
C MET A 15 -0.47 18.01 1.48
N ARG A 16 -1.31 19.04 1.41
CA ARG A 16 -0.85 20.42 1.22
C ARG A 16 -0.04 20.92 2.42
N ASP A 17 -0.42 20.54 3.62
CA ASP A 17 0.33 20.92 4.84
C ASP A 17 1.65 20.14 4.94
N ILE A 18 1.66 18.85 4.56
CA ILE A 18 2.91 18.09 4.41
C ILE A 18 3.83 18.79 3.40
N TYR A 19 3.33 19.19 2.25
CA TYR A 19 4.12 19.89 1.23
C TYR A 19 4.72 21.21 1.76
N LYS A 20 3.95 22.00 2.52
CA LYS A 20 4.46 23.23 3.18
C LYS A 20 5.58 22.91 4.18
N GLN A 21 5.41 21.84 4.98
CA GLN A 21 6.44 21.39 5.92
C GLN A 21 7.72 20.97 5.19
N LEU A 22 7.61 20.17 4.12
CA LEU A 22 8.75 19.79 3.30
C LEU A 22 9.50 21.01 2.78
N LYS A 23 8.76 22.00 2.25
CA LYS A 23 9.35 23.26 1.74
C LYS A 23 10.05 24.07 2.83
N LEU A 24 9.46 24.14 4.03
CA LEU A 24 10.07 24.82 5.17
C LEU A 24 11.37 24.13 5.59
N PHE A 25 11.34 22.81 5.74
CA PHE A 25 12.50 22.05 6.23
C PHE A 25 13.62 21.98 5.19
N SER A 26 13.30 21.80 3.92
CA SER A 26 14.30 21.75 2.84
C SER A 26 14.99 23.10 2.60
N GLY A 27 14.26 24.21 2.79
CA GLY A 27 14.78 25.56 2.60
C GLY A 27 15.58 26.14 3.78
N SER A 28 15.70 25.39 4.91
CA SER A 28 16.34 25.87 6.14
C SER A 28 17.57 25.02 6.48
N PRO A 29 18.80 25.50 6.19
CA PRO A 29 20.04 24.74 6.46
C PRO A 29 20.17 24.23 7.90
N ASP A 30 19.68 25.00 8.87
CA ASP A 30 19.68 24.61 10.28
C ASP A 30 18.76 23.41 10.59
N LEU A 31 17.71 23.20 9.81
CA LEU A 31 16.75 22.11 9.99
C LEU A 31 17.16 20.85 9.24
N THR A 32 17.95 20.97 8.17
CA THR A 32 18.41 19.80 7.39
C THR A 32 19.39 18.90 8.13
N LYS A 33 19.94 19.33 9.27
CA LYS A 33 20.75 18.49 10.16
C LYS A 33 19.95 17.53 11.04
N PHE A 34 18.63 17.76 11.19
CA PHE A 34 17.77 16.89 11.98
C PHE A 34 17.21 15.74 11.15
N PRO A 35 17.12 14.53 11.71
CA PRO A 35 16.47 13.43 11.02
C PRO A 35 14.97 13.72 10.83
N ILE A 36 14.41 13.19 9.73
CA ILE A 36 12.98 13.24 9.42
C ILE A 36 12.43 11.83 9.54
N LEU A 37 11.41 11.62 10.36
CA LEU A 37 10.68 10.37 10.46
C LEU A 37 9.36 10.48 9.69
N ILE A 38 9.17 9.61 8.69
CA ILE A 38 7.95 9.53 7.90
C ILE A 38 7.16 8.30 8.34
N THR A 39 5.96 8.50 8.85
CA THR A 39 5.04 7.43 9.24
C THR A 39 3.83 7.36 8.31
N GLY A 40 3.22 6.19 8.21
CA GLY A 40 2.03 5.98 7.40
C GLY A 40 1.93 4.55 6.89
N GLU A 41 0.72 4.14 6.54
CA GLU A 41 0.45 2.79 6.04
C GLU A 41 1.28 2.43 4.80
N THR A 42 1.35 1.12 4.52
CA THR A 42 1.99 0.64 3.28
C THR A 42 1.31 1.25 2.04
N GLY A 43 2.12 1.71 1.09
CA GLY A 43 1.60 2.26 -0.18
C GLY A 43 1.07 3.69 -0.10
N THR A 44 1.27 4.44 1.00
CA THR A 44 0.82 5.84 1.14
C THR A 44 1.70 6.85 0.41
N GLY A 45 2.93 6.45 -0.03
CA GLY A 45 3.85 7.33 -0.76
C GLY A 45 5.03 7.82 0.08
N LYS A 46 5.43 7.12 1.16
CA LYS A 46 6.58 7.51 2.02
C LYS A 46 7.87 7.74 1.24
N THR A 47 8.20 6.82 0.32
CA THR A 47 9.37 6.96 -0.55
C THR A 47 9.31 8.23 -1.40
N SER A 48 8.15 8.49 -2.03
CA SER A 48 7.96 9.68 -2.87
C SER A 48 8.09 10.99 -2.08
N ILE A 49 7.68 11.00 -0.79
CA ILE A 49 7.90 12.13 0.11
C ILE A 49 9.40 12.34 0.36
N ALA A 50 10.15 11.26 0.62
CA ALA A 50 11.59 11.35 0.87
C ALA A 50 12.37 11.83 -0.38
N GLU A 51 12.03 11.30 -1.56
CA GLU A 51 12.57 11.72 -2.84
C GLU A 51 12.25 13.20 -3.10
N LYS A 52 11.00 13.61 -2.86
CA LYS A 52 10.58 14.99 -3.01
C LYS A 52 11.32 15.94 -2.10
N PHE A 53 11.53 15.56 -0.83
CA PHE A 53 12.34 16.35 0.10
C PHE A 53 13.77 16.53 -0.41
N HIS A 54 14.39 15.45 -0.89
CA HIS A 54 15.73 15.48 -1.46
C HIS A 54 15.82 16.45 -2.66
N GLU A 55 14.87 16.38 -3.59
CA GLU A 55 14.79 17.29 -4.74
C GLU A 55 14.68 18.74 -4.29
N MET A 56 13.77 19.04 -3.36
CA MET A 56 13.56 20.40 -2.86
C MET A 56 14.78 20.96 -2.11
N LYS A 57 15.46 20.10 -1.33
CA LYS A 57 16.69 20.49 -0.61
C LYS A 57 17.82 20.92 -1.58
N ASN A 58 17.89 20.25 -2.73
CA ASN A 58 18.96 20.46 -3.71
C ASN A 58 18.53 21.41 -4.87
N GLU A 59 17.36 22.01 -4.77
CA GLU A 59 16.85 22.95 -5.77
C GLU A 59 17.78 24.18 -5.85
N GLY A 60 18.47 24.33 -7.00
CA GLY A 60 19.43 25.41 -7.23
C GLY A 60 20.89 25.07 -6.93
N GLU A 61 21.19 23.90 -6.40
CA GLU A 61 22.58 23.45 -6.23
C GLU A 61 23.17 22.97 -7.58
N LYS A 62 24.43 23.35 -7.85
CA LYS A 62 25.16 22.87 -9.01
C LYS A 62 25.84 21.55 -8.66
N GLY A 63 25.20 20.44 -8.94
CA GLY A 63 25.75 19.09 -8.76
C GLY A 63 24.67 18.08 -8.45
N ASP A 64 24.90 16.83 -8.86
CA ASP A 64 24.02 15.72 -8.53
C ASP A 64 24.32 15.24 -7.10
N THR A 65 23.48 15.61 -6.15
CA THR A 65 23.63 15.16 -4.76
C THR A 65 23.12 13.75 -4.63
N SER A 66 23.83 12.92 -3.86
CA SER A 66 23.51 11.49 -3.73
C SER A 66 22.23 11.26 -2.91
N PHE A 67 21.26 10.50 -3.49
CA PHE A 67 20.14 9.91 -2.73
C PHE A 67 20.37 8.42 -2.56
N LYS A 68 20.66 7.99 -1.33
CA LYS A 68 20.92 6.58 -1.01
C LYS A 68 19.71 5.97 -0.28
N LYS A 69 19.05 5.04 -0.92
CA LYS A 69 17.93 4.30 -0.34
C LYS A 69 18.39 2.96 0.21
N VAL A 70 18.02 2.67 1.46
CA VAL A 70 18.25 1.39 2.15
C VAL A 70 16.92 0.82 2.59
N LEU A 71 16.60 -0.38 2.16
CA LEU A 71 15.45 -1.13 2.66
C LEU A 71 15.88 -1.93 3.89
N CYS A 72 15.55 -1.46 5.11
CA CYS A 72 15.95 -2.11 6.34
C CYS A 72 15.39 -3.53 6.50
N GLY A 73 14.27 -3.83 5.82
CA GLY A 73 13.71 -5.18 5.76
C GLY A 73 14.66 -6.25 5.22
N GLU A 74 15.67 -5.86 4.44
CA GLU A 74 16.73 -6.78 3.95
C GLU A 74 17.60 -7.31 5.09
N PHE A 75 17.67 -6.62 6.24
CA PHE A 75 18.45 -7.04 7.39
C PHE A 75 17.73 -8.03 8.29
N ARG A 76 16.44 -8.27 8.04
CA ARG A 76 15.63 -9.16 8.88
C ARG A 76 16.14 -10.59 8.82
N GLY A 77 16.51 -11.15 9.96
CA GLY A 77 17.06 -12.51 10.07
C GLY A 77 18.49 -12.67 9.54
N GLN A 78 19.16 -11.58 9.22
CA GLN A 78 20.58 -11.55 8.84
C GLN A 78 21.45 -11.25 10.06
N ASP A 79 22.73 -11.59 9.97
CA ASP A 79 23.71 -11.19 10.97
C ASP A 79 23.88 -9.67 11.00
N SER A 80 24.03 -9.08 12.17
CA SER A 80 24.14 -7.62 12.35
C SER A 80 25.30 -6.97 11.59
N TYR A 81 26.38 -7.75 11.32
CA TYR A 81 27.52 -7.24 10.54
C TYR A 81 27.15 -6.93 9.07
N ILE A 82 26.08 -7.53 8.53
CA ILE A 82 25.61 -7.23 7.15
C ILE A 82 25.06 -5.82 7.09
N ALA A 83 24.20 -5.44 8.05
CA ALA A 83 23.67 -4.08 8.17
C ALA A 83 24.80 -3.08 8.42
N HIS A 84 25.74 -3.41 9.32
CA HIS A 84 26.91 -2.59 9.61
C HIS A 84 27.75 -2.37 8.33
N SER A 85 28.11 -3.45 7.64
CA SER A 85 28.89 -3.39 6.40
C SER A 85 28.20 -2.52 5.35
N LYS A 86 26.90 -2.70 5.14
CA LYS A 86 26.12 -1.96 4.12
C LYS A 86 26.05 -0.46 4.44
N LEU A 87 25.83 -0.11 5.69
CA LEU A 87 25.66 1.30 6.11
C LEU A 87 27.02 1.99 6.31
N PHE A 88 27.90 1.39 7.11
CA PHE A 88 29.13 2.03 7.59
C PHE A 88 30.39 1.61 6.83
N GLY A 89 30.29 0.54 6.01
CA GLY A 89 31.41 0.03 5.24
C GLY A 89 32.20 -1.08 5.93
N HIS A 90 33.19 -1.59 5.23
CA HIS A 90 34.12 -2.64 5.72
C HIS A 90 35.45 -2.60 5.02
N LYS A 91 36.49 -3.14 5.67
CA LYS A 91 37.77 -3.44 5.07
C LYS A 91 37.76 -4.88 4.50
N LYS A 92 38.59 -5.13 3.50
CA LYS A 92 38.80 -6.45 2.93
C LYS A 92 39.07 -7.50 4.01
N GLY A 93 38.37 -8.63 3.91
CA GLY A 93 38.46 -9.75 4.86
C GLY A 93 37.74 -9.49 6.20
N ALA A 94 36.80 -8.54 6.26
CA ALA A 94 36.00 -8.27 7.46
C ALA A 94 35.07 -9.44 7.81
N TYR A 95 34.60 -10.18 6.80
CA TYR A 95 33.80 -11.39 6.91
C TYR A 95 34.04 -12.27 5.68
N THR A 96 33.53 -13.49 5.69
CA THR A 96 33.64 -14.40 4.55
C THR A 96 32.92 -13.83 3.32
N GLY A 97 33.65 -13.53 2.23
CA GLY A 97 33.14 -12.88 1.03
C GLY A 97 33.41 -11.37 0.94
N ALA A 98 34.05 -10.76 1.95
CA ALA A 98 34.53 -9.39 1.90
C ALA A 98 35.83 -9.29 1.10
N ASP A 99 35.78 -9.40 -0.21
CA ASP A 99 36.96 -9.49 -1.09
C ASP A 99 37.61 -8.13 -1.35
N ASN A 100 36.90 -7.03 -1.18
CA ASN A 100 37.35 -5.66 -1.39
C ASN A 100 36.96 -4.76 -0.21
N ASP A 101 37.59 -3.58 -0.12
CA ASP A 101 37.12 -2.51 0.78
C ASP A 101 35.81 -1.93 0.26
N TYR A 102 34.89 -1.60 1.17
CA TYR A 102 33.64 -0.91 0.87
C TYR A 102 33.46 0.28 1.82
N THR A 103 33.18 1.45 1.26
CA THR A 103 33.10 2.72 2.00
C THR A 103 31.86 2.84 2.88
N GLY A 104 30.77 2.15 2.52
CA GLY A 104 29.46 2.23 3.19
C GLY A 104 28.56 3.34 2.65
N MET A 105 27.25 3.06 2.66
CA MET A 105 26.25 3.95 2.05
C MET A 105 26.20 5.33 2.72
N LEU A 106 26.45 5.41 4.04
CA LEU A 106 26.46 6.70 4.74
C LEU A 106 27.58 7.61 4.26
N LYS A 107 28.77 7.06 3.99
CA LYS A 107 29.88 7.85 3.43
C LYS A 107 29.66 8.18 1.95
N GLU A 108 29.09 7.26 1.18
CA GLU A 108 28.72 7.53 -0.22
C GLU A 108 27.65 8.61 -0.37
N ALA A 109 26.86 8.86 0.68
CA ALA A 109 25.83 9.89 0.72
C ALA A 109 26.31 11.23 1.27
N ASP A 110 27.62 11.42 1.44
CA ASP A 110 28.18 12.65 2.00
C ASP A 110 27.74 13.88 1.19
N GLY A 111 27.15 14.87 1.84
CA GLY A 111 26.49 16.02 1.24
C GLY A 111 25.07 15.78 0.73
N GLY A 112 24.63 14.53 0.64
CA GLY A 112 23.34 14.11 0.07
C GLY A 112 22.26 13.75 1.09
N THR A 113 21.51 12.71 0.78
CA THR A 113 20.40 12.19 1.60
C THR A 113 20.47 10.67 1.73
N VAL A 114 20.28 10.17 2.95
CA VAL A 114 20.10 8.75 3.23
C VAL A 114 18.64 8.51 3.61
N PHE A 115 17.98 7.61 2.91
CA PHE A 115 16.62 7.18 3.18
C PHE A 115 16.60 5.75 3.68
N LEU A 116 16.24 5.55 4.96
CA LEU A 116 16.09 4.25 5.59
C LEU A 116 14.60 3.87 5.60
N ASP A 117 14.20 2.99 4.68
CA ASP A 117 12.82 2.50 4.58
C ASP A 117 12.61 1.30 5.51
N GLU A 118 11.46 1.25 6.19
CA GLU A 118 11.10 0.26 7.21
C GLU A 118 12.11 0.20 8.37
N ILE A 119 12.37 1.37 8.99
CA ILE A 119 13.37 1.53 10.06
C ILE A 119 13.17 0.57 11.25
N GLY A 120 11.92 0.07 11.45
CA GLY A 120 11.62 -0.91 12.50
C GLY A 120 12.29 -2.28 12.33
N ASP A 121 12.96 -2.52 11.19
CA ASP A 121 13.65 -3.77 10.89
C ASP A 121 15.19 -3.67 11.00
N ILE A 122 15.71 -2.51 11.44
CA ILE A 122 17.14 -2.31 11.61
C ILE A 122 17.64 -3.00 12.88
N PRO A 123 18.77 -3.74 12.83
CA PRO A 123 19.31 -4.42 14.01
C PRO A 123 19.65 -3.46 15.18
N LEU A 124 19.45 -3.88 16.42
CA LEU A 124 19.69 -3.07 17.62
C LEU A 124 21.12 -2.52 17.71
N GLU A 125 22.11 -3.36 17.37
CA GLU A 125 23.52 -2.92 17.37
C GLU A 125 23.80 -1.83 16.33
N THR A 126 23.08 -1.87 15.21
CA THR A 126 23.16 -0.83 14.18
C THR A 126 22.52 0.48 14.63
N GLN A 127 21.46 0.41 15.49
CA GLN A 127 20.83 1.60 16.07
C GLN A 127 21.80 2.38 16.97
N ASP A 128 22.66 1.68 17.74
CA ASP A 128 23.68 2.31 18.58
C ASP A 128 24.63 3.17 17.76
N ILE A 129 25.14 2.63 16.66
CA ILE A 129 26.09 3.35 15.80
C ILE A 129 25.37 4.51 15.07
N LEU A 130 24.15 4.30 14.62
CA LEU A 130 23.36 5.36 13.99
C LEU A 130 23.07 6.52 14.96
N LEU A 131 22.87 6.25 16.25
CA LEU A 131 22.74 7.29 17.27
C LEU A 131 23.98 8.19 17.29
N ASP A 132 25.18 7.60 17.30
CA ASP A 132 26.43 8.37 17.27
C ASP A 132 26.51 9.21 15.98
N VAL A 133 26.15 8.65 14.83
CA VAL A 133 26.17 9.37 13.55
C VAL A 133 25.17 10.52 13.54
N ILE A 134 23.95 10.32 14.07
CA ILE A 134 22.92 11.38 14.18
C ILE A 134 23.41 12.51 15.10
N ASP A 135 24.20 12.19 16.12
CA ASP A 135 24.82 13.18 17.03
C ASP A 135 26.07 13.83 16.42
N GLY A 136 26.41 13.53 15.16
CA GLY A 136 27.58 14.08 14.46
C GLY A 136 28.91 13.44 14.85
N ARG A 137 28.88 12.28 15.55
CA ARG A 137 30.09 11.55 15.91
C ARG A 137 30.57 10.67 14.74
N PRO A 138 31.90 10.39 14.69
CA PRO A 138 32.44 9.50 13.68
C PRO A 138 31.98 8.05 13.91
N PHE A 139 31.93 7.29 12.82
CA PHE A 139 31.69 5.85 12.81
C PHE A 139 32.89 5.10 12.22
N ARG A 140 32.95 3.78 12.43
CA ARG A 140 34.05 2.95 11.92
C ARG A 140 33.54 1.86 11.01
N PRO A 141 34.12 1.69 9.81
CA PRO A 141 33.89 0.51 8.99
C PRO A 141 34.31 -0.77 9.72
N LEU A 142 33.66 -1.89 9.42
CA LEU A 142 34.05 -3.20 9.97
C LEU A 142 35.52 -3.48 9.73
N LYS A 143 36.22 -3.95 10.76
CA LYS A 143 37.68 -4.24 10.73
C LYS A 143 38.55 -3.04 10.34
N SER A 144 38.07 -1.81 10.57
CA SER A 144 38.86 -0.59 10.45
C SER A 144 39.05 0.07 11.84
N ASN A 145 40.20 0.69 12.01
CA ASN A 145 40.46 1.58 13.15
C ASN A 145 40.31 3.07 12.77
N ASP A 146 40.02 3.35 11.49
CA ASP A 146 39.89 4.70 10.98
C ASP A 146 38.51 5.25 11.33
N ASP A 147 38.48 6.43 11.94
CA ASP A 147 37.25 7.18 12.18
C ASP A 147 36.81 7.85 10.88
N VAL A 148 35.56 7.64 10.51
CA VAL A 148 34.93 8.20 9.30
C VAL A 148 33.82 9.15 9.73
N THR A 149 33.77 10.33 9.11
CA THR A 149 32.69 11.28 9.28
C THR A 149 31.94 11.44 7.93
N SER A 150 30.65 11.67 7.99
CA SER A 150 29.80 11.96 6.84
C SER A 150 28.70 12.93 7.26
N ASN A 151 28.38 13.88 6.40
CA ASN A 151 27.31 14.85 6.62
C ASN A 151 26.23 14.62 5.57
N PHE A 152 25.05 14.16 6.00
CA PHE A 152 23.94 13.86 5.14
C PHE A 152 22.60 14.16 5.83
N GLN A 153 21.56 14.37 5.06
CA GLN A 153 20.20 14.38 5.58
C GLN A 153 19.72 12.95 5.81
N LEU A 154 19.33 12.62 7.04
CA LEU A 154 18.72 11.35 7.36
C LEU A 154 17.19 11.45 7.25
N ILE A 155 16.60 10.55 6.49
CA ILE A 155 15.14 10.35 6.42
C ILE A 155 14.87 8.88 6.75
N CYS A 156 13.98 8.63 7.71
CA CYS A 156 13.55 7.29 8.08
C CYS A 156 12.06 7.12 7.79
N ALA A 157 11.64 5.93 7.41
CA ALA A 157 10.23 5.63 7.20
C ALA A 157 9.82 4.33 7.89
N THR A 158 8.56 4.25 8.32
CA THR A 158 7.93 3.02 8.80
C THR A 158 6.42 3.02 8.58
N ASN A 159 5.86 1.83 8.36
CA ASN A 159 4.42 1.59 8.36
C ASN A 159 3.91 1.02 9.69
N LYS A 160 4.82 0.72 10.63
CA LYS A 160 4.51 0.10 11.92
C LYS A 160 4.30 1.17 13.00
N ASN A 161 3.52 0.82 14.02
CA ASN A 161 3.36 1.67 15.19
C ASN A 161 4.67 1.73 15.99
N ILE A 162 5.20 2.93 16.18
CA ILE A 162 6.48 3.17 16.89
C ILE A 162 6.42 2.65 18.33
N ASN A 163 5.31 2.87 19.05
CA ASN A 163 5.16 2.42 20.43
C ASN A 163 5.18 0.89 20.53
N GLU A 164 4.59 0.20 19.55
CA GLU A 164 4.64 -1.27 19.47
C GLU A 164 6.08 -1.76 19.18
N LEU A 165 6.81 -1.07 18.31
CA LEU A 165 8.21 -1.41 18.03
C LEU A 165 9.10 -1.26 19.27
N ILE A 166 8.88 -0.24 20.08
CA ILE A 166 9.59 -0.05 21.37
C ILE A 166 9.18 -1.14 22.36
N ALA A 167 7.87 -1.39 22.54
CA ALA A 167 7.37 -2.41 23.47
C ALA A 167 7.90 -3.81 23.13
N ASN A 168 8.04 -4.12 21.84
CA ASN A 168 8.58 -5.39 21.33
C ASN A 168 10.11 -5.42 21.26
N ARG A 169 10.80 -4.39 21.76
CA ARG A 169 12.27 -4.25 21.74
C ARG A 169 12.88 -4.33 20.34
N GLN A 170 12.13 -3.95 19.32
CA GLN A 170 12.63 -3.84 17.94
C GLN A 170 13.32 -2.49 17.71
N LEU A 171 12.83 -1.43 18.36
CA LEU A 171 13.48 -0.13 18.41
C LEU A 171 13.78 0.27 19.86
N ARG A 172 14.92 0.92 20.06
CA ARG A 172 15.30 1.52 21.33
C ARG A 172 14.60 2.86 21.52
N ASP A 173 14.17 3.15 22.74
CA ASP A 173 13.47 4.40 23.06
C ASP A 173 14.35 5.64 22.82
N ASP A 174 15.64 5.57 23.16
CA ASP A 174 16.61 6.66 22.93
C ASP A 174 16.83 6.93 21.43
N PHE A 175 16.92 5.89 20.62
CA PHE A 175 17.03 6.00 19.17
C PHE A 175 15.78 6.67 18.56
N VAL A 176 14.59 6.22 18.96
CA VAL A 176 13.31 6.80 18.49
C VAL A 176 13.21 8.28 18.86
N ARG A 177 13.58 8.67 20.10
CA ARG A 177 13.57 10.08 20.51
C ARG A 177 14.45 10.97 19.64
N ARG A 178 15.56 10.45 19.13
CA ARG A 178 16.43 11.18 18.19
C ARG A 178 15.85 11.27 16.80
N LEU A 179 15.11 10.24 16.35
CA LEU A 179 14.44 10.24 15.03
C LEU A 179 13.19 11.13 15.00
N GLN A 180 12.45 11.25 16.10
CA GLN A 180 11.15 11.95 16.15
C GLN A 180 11.26 13.49 16.30
N VAL A 181 12.41 14.08 16.03
CA VAL A 181 12.57 15.55 16.08
C VAL A 181 11.66 16.22 15.03
N ILE A 182 11.64 15.66 13.81
CA ILE A 182 10.72 16.08 12.76
C ILE A 182 9.94 14.83 12.34
N THR A 183 8.61 14.86 12.51
CA THR A 183 7.74 13.73 12.12
C THR A 183 6.72 14.18 11.09
N ILE A 184 6.62 13.42 10.01
CA ILE A 184 5.64 13.60 8.94
C ILE A 184 4.75 12.36 8.91
N GLU A 185 3.48 12.52 9.22
CA GLU A 185 2.49 11.46 9.15
C GLU A 185 1.69 11.56 7.85
N ILE A 186 1.76 10.51 7.02
CA ILE A 186 1.04 10.48 5.74
C ILE A 186 -0.30 9.76 5.98
N PRO A 187 -1.43 10.45 5.79
CA PRO A 187 -2.74 9.82 5.95
C PRO A 187 -2.97 8.74 4.89
N PRO A 188 -3.72 7.67 5.24
CA PRO A 188 -4.11 6.66 4.26
C PRO A 188 -5.03 7.26 3.20
N LEU A 189 -5.04 6.65 2.01
CA LEU A 189 -5.72 7.20 0.84
C LEU A 189 -7.25 7.33 1.05
N ARG A 190 -7.85 6.48 1.87
CA ARG A 190 -9.27 6.55 2.27
C ARG A 190 -9.63 7.84 3.02
N GLU A 191 -8.66 8.53 3.63
CA GLU A 191 -8.84 9.80 4.34
C GLU A 191 -8.54 11.03 3.47
N ARG A 192 -8.08 10.80 2.23
CA ARG A 192 -7.77 11.85 1.23
C ARG A 192 -8.22 11.45 -0.17
N THR A 193 -9.45 10.99 -0.28
CA THR A 193 -10.03 10.47 -1.54
C THR A 193 -10.07 11.50 -2.67
N GLU A 194 -10.07 12.80 -2.33
CA GLU A 194 -9.95 13.90 -3.28
C GLU A 194 -8.61 13.94 -4.04
N ASP A 195 -7.57 13.27 -3.53
CA ASP A 195 -6.27 13.20 -4.19
C ASP A 195 -6.18 12.05 -5.22
N ILE A 196 -7.15 11.13 -5.26
CA ILE A 196 -7.14 9.97 -6.16
C ILE A 196 -6.99 10.39 -7.62
N ASP A 197 -7.63 11.49 -8.05
CA ASP A 197 -7.55 11.98 -9.43
C ASP A 197 -6.12 12.39 -9.79
N VAL A 198 -5.50 13.18 -8.91
CA VAL A 198 -4.14 13.69 -9.09
C VAL A 198 -3.14 12.53 -9.09
N ILE A 199 -3.33 11.56 -8.19
CA ILE A 199 -2.49 10.36 -8.11
C ILE A 199 -2.62 9.53 -9.39
N LEU A 200 -3.85 9.28 -9.85
CA LEU A 200 -4.08 8.50 -11.07
C LEU A 200 -3.46 9.18 -12.28
N GLU A 201 -3.63 10.50 -12.43
CA GLU A 201 -3.01 11.26 -13.52
C GLU A 201 -1.49 11.21 -13.47
N GLY A 202 -0.91 11.32 -12.28
CA GLY A 202 0.52 11.22 -12.08
C GLY A 202 1.06 9.86 -12.46
N LEU A 203 0.38 8.79 -12.04
CA LEU A 203 0.75 7.42 -12.41
C LEU A 203 0.68 7.21 -13.93
N LEU A 204 -0.39 7.61 -14.59
CA LEU A 204 -0.54 7.48 -16.03
C LEU A 204 0.53 8.24 -16.85
N LYS A 205 1.07 9.32 -16.28
CA LYS A 205 2.15 10.11 -16.90
C LYS A 205 3.56 9.60 -16.55
N SER A 206 3.67 8.60 -15.67
CA SER A 206 4.97 8.05 -15.28
C SER A 206 5.61 7.23 -16.40
N SER A 207 6.92 7.04 -16.32
CA SER A 207 7.68 6.23 -17.28
C SER A 207 7.24 4.76 -17.31
N ASP A 208 6.66 4.27 -16.22
CA ASP A 208 6.21 2.89 -16.09
C ASP A 208 5.06 2.55 -17.05
N TYR A 209 4.30 3.56 -17.47
CA TYR A 209 3.16 3.44 -18.38
C TYR A 209 3.37 4.15 -19.71
N ASN A 210 4.60 4.21 -20.19
CA ASN A 210 4.92 4.79 -21.50
C ASN A 210 4.04 4.16 -22.61
N ASN A 211 3.40 5.02 -23.39
CA ASN A 211 2.47 4.63 -24.46
C ASN A 211 1.22 3.87 -23.94
N PHE A 212 0.81 4.09 -22.71
CA PHE A 212 -0.48 3.63 -22.22
C PHE A 212 -1.55 4.68 -22.58
N GLU A 213 -2.21 4.46 -23.70
CA GLU A 213 -3.31 5.31 -24.13
C GLU A 213 -4.59 4.87 -23.39
N VAL A 214 -5.28 5.83 -22.79
CA VAL A 214 -6.53 5.63 -22.04
C VAL A 214 -7.55 6.63 -22.59
N GLU A 215 -8.66 6.13 -23.11
CA GLU A 215 -9.77 6.97 -23.56
C GLU A 215 -10.31 7.82 -22.40
N GLU A 216 -10.75 9.05 -22.65
CA GLU A 216 -11.28 9.94 -21.60
C GLU A 216 -12.46 9.32 -20.84
N LEU A 217 -13.36 8.63 -21.55
CA LEU A 217 -14.48 7.92 -20.92
C LEU A 217 -14.00 6.75 -20.05
N ALA A 218 -12.97 6.03 -20.48
CA ALA A 218 -12.36 4.96 -19.71
C ALA A 218 -11.69 5.50 -18.43
N LYS A 219 -11.06 6.67 -18.51
CA LYS A 219 -10.45 7.36 -17.36
C LYS A 219 -11.52 7.76 -16.33
N ILE A 220 -12.65 8.33 -16.77
CA ILE A 220 -13.78 8.69 -15.90
C ILE A 220 -14.34 7.46 -15.19
N ASN A 221 -14.55 6.36 -15.92
CA ASN A 221 -15.04 5.10 -15.36
C ASN A 221 -14.04 4.49 -14.37
N LEU A 222 -12.76 4.49 -14.71
CA LEU A 222 -11.69 4.01 -13.84
C LEU A 222 -11.70 4.76 -12.50
N LEU A 223 -11.75 6.09 -12.51
CA LEU A 223 -11.87 6.92 -11.31
C LEU A 223 -13.11 6.58 -10.50
N SER A 224 -14.26 6.40 -11.16
CA SER A 224 -15.53 6.09 -10.49
C SER A 224 -15.48 4.75 -9.75
N HIS A 225 -14.80 3.75 -10.32
CA HIS A 225 -14.60 2.44 -9.70
C HIS A 225 -13.57 2.49 -8.57
N ILE A 226 -12.41 3.11 -8.80
CA ILE A 226 -11.35 3.22 -7.79
C ILE A 226 -11.87 3.90 -6.51
N ARG A 227 -12.67 4.96 -6.63
CA ARG A 227 -13.24 5.67 -5.47
C ARG A 227 -14.19 4.83 -4.61
N LYS A 228 -14.73 3.74 -5.14
CA LYS A 228 -15.61 2.81 -4.41
C LYS A 228 -14.86 1.70 -3.69
N LEU A 229 -13.56 1.55 -3.98
CA LEU A 229 -12.72 0.51 -3.36
C LEU A 229 -12.23 0.94 -1.98
N THR A 230 -12.00 -0.04 -1.11
CA THR A 230 -11.44 0.19 0.22
C THR A 230 -9.96 0.58 0.20
N LEU A 231 -9.22 0.28 -0.88
CA LEU A 231 -7.82 0.62 -1.12
C LEU A 231 -6.91 0.38 0.10
N LYS A 232 -6.96 -0.81 0.69
CA LYS A 232 -6.17 -1.19 1.87
C LYS A 232 -4.66 -1.05 1.66
N GLY A 233 -4.19 -1.27 0.43
CA GLY A 233 -2.83 -1.05 0.00
C GLY A 233 -2.56 0.37 -0.53
N ASN A 234 -3.50 1.32 -0.35
CA ASN A 234 -3.37 2.72 -0.72
C ASN A 234 -3.03 2.91 -2.22
N ILE A 235 -2.01 3.71 -2.55
CA ILE A 235 -1.58 3.97 -3.95
C ILE A 235 -1.11 2.69 -4.64
N ARG A 236 -0.58 1.71 -3.89
CA ARG A 236 -0.12 0.44 -4.46
C ARG A 236 -1.27 -0.35 -5.09
N ASP A 237 -2.48 -0.28 -4.52
CA ASP A 237 -3.67 -0.92 -5.11
C ASP A 237 -4.02 -0.28 -6.46
N ILE A 238 -3.97 1.06 -6.55
CA ILE A 238 -4.18 1.78 -7.81
C ILE A 238 -3.13 1.37 -8.85
N THR A 239 -1.86 1.34 -8.47
CA THR A 239 -0.76 0.89 -9.33
C THR A 239 -1.00 -0.54 -9.83
N THR A 240 -1.44 -1.45 -8.95
CA THR A 240 -1.75 -2.84 -9.32
C THR A 240 -2.88 -2.92 -10.34
N ILE A 241 -3.96 -2.15 -10.17
CA ILE A 241 -5.07 -2.06 -11.11
C ILE A 241 -4.58 -1.55 -12.47
N LEU A 242 -3.84 -0.44 -12.47
CA LEU A 242 -3.28 0.14 -13.70
C LEU A 242 -2.37 -0.82 -14.43
N THR A 243 -1.47 -1.50 -13.71
CA THR A 243 -0.55 -2.49 -14.32
C THR A 243 -1.31 -3.62 -15.00
N ARG A 244 -2.36 -4.14 -14.37
CA ARG A 244 -3.20 -5.21 -14.95
C ARG A 244 -3.94 -4.73 -16.20
N LEU A 245 -4.50 -3.53 -16.18
CA LEU A 245 -5.16 -2.93 -17.34
C LEU A 245 -4.17 -2.63 -18.46
N TYR A 246 -2.99 -2.11 -18.13
CA TYR A 246 -1.90 -1.87 -19.07
C TYR A 246 -1.45 -3.14 -19.80
N ILE A 247 -1.24 -4.24 -19.06
CA ILE A 247 -0.88 -5.53 -19.65
C ILE A 247 -1.97 -6.03 -20.60
N LYS A 248 -3.26 -5.89 -20.23
CA LYS A 248 -4.38 -6.26 -21.11
C LYS A 248 -4.40 -5.46 -22.40
N SER A 249 -4.16 -4.13 -22.35
CA SER A 249 -4.15 -3.24 -23.53
C SER A 249 -2.97 -3.49 -24.48
N LYS A 250 -1.87 -4.06 -23.97
CA LYS A 250 -0.67 -4.40 -24.76
C LYS A 250 -0.77 -5.76 -25.46
N GLY A 251 -1.83 -6.55 -25.20
CA GLY A 251 -2.13 -7.76 -25.97
C GLY A 251 -2.35 -7.40 -27.45
N PRO A 252 -2.02 -8.32 -28.39
CA PRO A 252 -2.22 -8.06 -29.82
C PRO A 252 -3.72 -8.14 -30.22
N PRO A 253 -4.25 -7.15 -30.98
CA PRO A 253 -3.61 -5.88 -31.36
C PRO A 253 -3.56 -4.91 -30.17
N ALA A 254 -2.41 -4.20 -29.99
CA ALA A 254 -2.31 -3.16 -28.97
C ALA A 254 -3.27 -2.00 -29.30
N HIS A 255 -3.99 -1.53 -28.28
CA HIS A 255 -5.02 -0.49 -28.44
C HIS A 255 -5.12 0.39 -27.18
N ALA A 256 -5.80 1.53 -27.32
CA ALA A 256 -6.15 2.37 -26.17
C ALA A 256 -7.14 1.64 -25.26
N LEU A 257 -6.98 1.79 -23.94
CA LEU A 257 -7.91 1.25 -22.95
C LEU A 257 -9.28 1.90 -23.11
N THR A 258 -10.29 1.08 -23.32
CA THR A 258 -11.68 1.50 -23.52
C THR A 258 -12.49 1.45 -22.21
N SER A 259 -13.59 2.20 -22.18
CA SER A 259 -14.54 2.18 -21.06
C SER A 259 -15.12 0.77 -20.81
N SER A 260 -15.42 0.00 -21.85
CA SER A 260 -15.96 -1.36 -21.73
C SER A 260 -14.95 -2.34 -21.10
N GLU A 261 -13.66 -2.17 -21.34
CA GLU A 261 -12.62 -3.00 -20.74
C GLU A 261 -12.42 -2.68 -19.27
N VAL A 262 -12.55 -1.40 -18.89
CA VAL A 262 -12.56 -0.98 -17.46
C VAL A 262 -13.74 -1.63 -16.74
N GLU A 263 -14.96 -1.51 -17.28
CA GLU A 263 -16.16 -2.15 -16.72
C GLU A 263 -15.97 -3.67 -16.55
N LYS A 264 -15.51 -4.34 -17.63
CA LYS A 264 -15.26 -5.77 -17.61
C LYS A 264 -14.23 -6.16 -16.54
N TYR A 265 -13.14 -5.38 -16.42
CA TYR A 265 -12.11 -5.63 -15.39
C TYR A 265 -12.70 -5.60 -13.99
N PHE A 266 -13.49 -4.57 -13.65
CA PHE A 266 -14.07 -4.45 -12.31
C PHE A 266 -15.19 -5.46 -12.06
N MET A 267 -15.95 -5.89 -13.10
CA MET A 267 -16.90 -6.99 -12.96
C MET A 267 -16.20 -8.33 -12.66
N GLU A 268 -15.09 -8.63 -13.35
CA GLU A 268 -14.33 -9.88 -13.17
C GLU A 268 -13.55 -9.93 -11.87
N ASN A 269 -13.13 -8.77 -11.31
CA ASN A 269 -12.27 -8.67 -10.14
C ASN A 269 -12.96 -8.05 -8.92
N ARG A 270 -14.27 -7.94 -8.92
CA ARG A 270 -15.01 -7.46 -7.75
C ARG A 270 -14.87 -8.44 -6.58
N GLU A 271 -14.76 -7.90 -5.38
CA GLU A 271 -14.92 -8.73 -4.19
C GLU A 271 -16.33 -9.36 -4.23
N PRO A 272 -16.45 -10.66 -3.94
CA PRO A 272 -17.76 -11.30 -3.89
C PRO A 272 -18.64 -10.56 -2.86
N THR A 273 -19.81 -10.16 -3.30
CA THR A 273 -20.81 -9.60 -2.39
C THR A 273 -21.41 -10.70 -1.53
N GLN A 274 -22.06 -10.33 -0.43
CA GLN A 274 -22.83 -11.31 0.35
C GLN A 274 -23.85 -12.07 -0.50
N ASP A 275 -24.33 -11.46 -1.57
CA ASP A 275 -25.27 -12.08 -2.50
C ASP A 275 -24.55 -13.05 -3.45
N ASP A 276 -23.29 -12.82 -3.82
CA ASP A 276 -22.47 -13.76 -4.59
C ASP A 276 -22.10 -14.99 -3.75
N GLU A 277 -21.65 -14.77 -2.49
CA GLU A 277 -21.37 -15.85 -1.55
C GLU A 277 -22.62 -16.69 -1.27
N PHE A 278 -23.78 -16.03 -1.18
CA PHE A 278 -25.07 -16.68 -1.03
C PHE A 278 -25.44 -17.52 -2.27
N ALA A 279 -25.28 -16.96 -3.48
CA ALA A 279 -25.52 -17.66 -4.73
C ALA A 279 -24.60 -18.89 -4.88
N GLU A 280 -23.31 -18.76 -4.53
CA GLU A 280 -22.36 -19.86 -4.53
C GLU A 280 -22.75 -20.95 -3.53
N THR A 281 -23.17 -20.58 -2.33
CA THR A 281 -23.64 -21.52 -1.30
C THR A 281 -24.87 -22.31 -1.77
N ILE A 282 -25.80 -21.63 -2.46
CA ILE A 282 -26.97 -22.32 -3.06
C ILE A 282 -26.53 -23.27 -4.16
N LEU A 283 -25.63 -22.82 -5.04
CA LEU A 283 -25.12 -23.63 -6.16
C LEU A 283 -24.41 -24.88 -5.63
N GLN A 284 -23.55 -24.76 -4.65
CA GLN A 284 -22.87 -25.87 -3.99
C GLN A 284 -23.87 -26.85 -3.35
N SER A 285 -24.88 -26.32 -2.67
CA SER A 285 -25.93 -27.13 -2.06
C SER A 285 -26.74 -27.92 -3.09
N LEU A 286 -26.93 -27.36 -4.29
CA LEU A 286 -27.62 -28.03 -5.42
C LEU A 286 -26.72 -29.07 -6.09
N LEU A 287 -25.43 -28.82 -6.21
CA LEU A 287 -24.45 -29.78 -6.78
C LEU A 287 -24.26 -31.03 -5.91
N LEU A 288 -24.39 -30.89 -4.59
CA LEU A 288 -24.31 -32.00 -3.64
C LEU A 288 -25.58 -32.88 -3.63
N TRP A 289 -26.62 -32.53 -4.38
CA TRP A 289 -27.85 -33.30 -4.43
C TRP A 289 -27.70 -34.57 -5.31
N PRO A 290 -28.12 -35.76 -4.84
CA PRO A 290 -27.80 -37.00 -5.51
C PRO A 290 -28.42 -37.11 -6.92
N ASN A 291 -27.52 -37.35 -7.87
CA ASN A 291 -27.63 -38.03 -9.17
C ASN A 291 -28.99 -38.00 -9.95
N THR A 292 -29.50 -36.78 -10.27
CA THR A 292 -30.55 -36.69 -11.31
C THR A 292 -30.33 -35.43 -12.15
N THR A 293 -30.31 -35.57 -13.45
CA THR A 293 -30.17 -34.45 -14.38
C THR A 293 -31.27 -33.44 -14.23
N PHE A 294 -30.94 -32.14 -14.35
CA PHE A 294 -31.93 -31.04 -14.26
C PHE A 294 -33.13 -31.20 -15.17
N ALA A 295 -32.97 -31.90 -16.30
CA ALA A 295 -34.04 -32.16 -17.28
C ALA A 295 -35.07 -33.19 -16.79
N GLU A 296 -34.73 -34.12 -15.91
CA GLU A 296 -35.63 -35.19 -15.45
C GLU A 296 -36.53 -34.79 -14.27
N LYS A 297 -36.25 -33.64 -13.60
CA LYS A 297 -36.93 -33.26 -12.37
C LYS A 297 -38.09 -32.28 -12.56
N GLY A 298 -38.30 -31.69 -13.74
CA GLY A 298 -39.38 -30.75 -13.99
C GLY A 298 -39.47 -29.64 -12.93
N ASP A 299 -40.65 -29.40 -12.34
CA ASP A 299 -40.86 -28.34 -11.36
C ASP A 299 -40.28 -28.68 -9.95
N LYS A 300 -39.88 -29.93 -9.68
CA LYS A 300 -39.35 -30.33 -8.37
C LYS A 300 -38.00 -29.68 -8.05
N TRP A 301 -37.17 -29.39 -9.07
CA TRP A 301 -35.91 -28.68 -8.85
C TRP A 301 -36.12 -27.21 -8.42
N LYS A 302 -37.18 -26.55 -8.97
CA LYS A 302 -37.56 -25.19 -8.57
C LYS A 302 -37.99 -25.13 -7.12
N GLU A 303 -38.80 -26.10 -6.70
CA GLU A 303 -39.20 -26.20 -5.28
C GLU A 303 -38.00 -26.42 -4.37
N ALA A 304 -37.08 -27.27 -4.76
CA ALA A 304 -35.85 -27.52 -4.02
C ALA A 304 -34.94 -26.30 -3.93
N PHE A 305 -34.74 -25.59 -5.07
CA PHE A 305 -33.96 -24.33 -5.11
C PHE A 305 -34.59 -23.28 -4.18
N VAL A 306 -35.91 -23.08 -4.28
CA VAL A 306 -36.60 -22.12 -3.43
C VAL A 306 -36.49 -22.50 -1.97
N GLY A 307 -36.60 -23.78 -1.63
CA GLY A 307 -36.43 -24.28 -0.25
C GLY A 307 -35.07 -23.97 0.33
N VAL A 308 -33.99 -24.27 -0.42
CA VAL A 308 -32.61 -23.98 0.00
C VAL A 308 -32.38 -22.47 0.11
N ALA A 309 -32.83 -21.70 -0.88
CA ALA A 309 -32.68 -20.25 -0.89
C ALA A 309 -33.41 -19.58 0.29
N VAL A 310 -34.64 -20.02 0.59
CA VAL A 310 -35.42 -19.50 1.72
C VAL A 310 -34.75 -19.88 3.07
N ALA A 311 -34.28 -21.12 3.21
CA ALA A 311 -33.57 -21.56 4.40
C ALA A 311 -32.32 -20.70 4.67
N LYS A 312 -31.51 -20.48 3.65
CA LYS A 312 -30.28 -19.66 3.77
C LYS A 312 -30.57 -18.17 4.00
N LEU A 313 -31.59 -17.61 3.34
CA LEU A 313 -32.00 -16.21 3.58
C LEU A 313 -32.57 -16.01 4.99
N SER A 314 -33.14 -17.03 5.59
CA SER A 314 -33.65 -16.95 6.97
C SER A 314 -32.53 -16.79 8.03
N GLU A 315 -31.31 -17.20 7.71
CA GLU A 315 -30.13 -17.02 8.58
C GLU A 315 -29.63 -15.56 8.58
N ARG A 316 -30.08 -14.73 7.64
CA ARG A 316 -29.66 -13.34 7.49
C ARG A 316 -30.58 -12.37 8.25
N PRO A 317 -30.03 -11.53 9.16
CA PRO A 317 -30.82 -10.59 9.97
C PRO A 317 -31.66 -9.61 9.16
N ASP A 318 -31.19 -9.21 7.95
CA ASP A 318 -31.88 -8.25 7.09
C ASP A 318 -33.11 -8.82 6.37
N PHE A 319 -33.28 -10.15 6.37
CA PHE A 319 -34.45 -10.85 5.84
C PHE A 319 -35.42 -11.35 6.94
N THR A 320 -35.14 -11.06 8.19
CA THR A 320 -36.02 -11.33 9.32
C THR A 320 -36.69 -10.04 9.81
N LYS A 321 -37.94 -10.13 10.27
CA LYS A 321 -38.64 -9.01 10.91
C LYS A 321 -38.29 -8.93 12.41
N LYS A 322 -38.54 -7.77 13.00
CA LYS A 322 -38.48 -7.64 14.47
C LYS A 322 -39.43 -8.68 15.09
N GLY A 323 -38.89 -9.72 15.75
CA GLY A 323 -39.65 -10.86 16.28
C GLY A 323 -39.28 -12.22 15.67
N GLY A 324 -38.29 -12.28 14.76
CA GLY A 324 -37.75 -13.53 14.21
C GLY A 324 -38.51 -14.10 12.99
N ASP A 325 -39.61 -13.47 12.59
CA ASP A 325 -40.38 -13.90 11.40
C ASP A 325 -39.69 -13.49 10.08
N LEU A 326 -39.76 -14.39 9.07
CA LEU A 326 -39.21 -14.13 7.75
C LEU A 326 -39.90 -12.97 7.04
N ASN A 327 -39.13 -12.11 6.40
CA ASN A 327 -39.64 -11.06 5.53
C ASN A 327 -39.89 -11.60 4.12
N ILE A 328 -41.00 -12.32 3.95
CA ILE A 328 -41.37 -12.99 2.71
C ILE A 328 -41.39 -12.04 1.50
N PHE A 329 -41.82 -10.79 1.73
CA PHE A 329 -41.88 -9.79 0.64
C PHE A 329 -40.48 -9.42 0.14
N LYS A 330 -39.52 -9.25 1.05
CA LYS A 330 -38.11 -8.95 0.70
C LYS A 330 -37.45 -10.12 -0.02
N ILE A 331 -37.71 -11.34 0.44
CA ILE A 331 -37.22 -12.59 -0.16
C ILE A 331 -37.83 -12.77 -1.56
N SER A 332 -39.14 -12.56 -1.71
CA SER A 332 -39.85 -12.62 -2.99
C SER A 332 -39.26 -11.66 -4.01
N LYS A 333 -39.00 -10.42 -3.60
CA LYS A 333 -38.40 -9.40 -4.48
C LYS A 333 -36.99 -9.76 -4.93
N MET A 334 -36.18 -10.32 -4.01
CA MET A 334 -34.82 -10.72 -4.30
C MET A 334 -34.74 -11.92 -5.26
N LEU A 335 -35.55 -12.94 -5.03
CA LEU A 335 -35.54 -14.17 -5.82
C LEU A 335 -36.39 -14.08 -7.11
N GLY A 336 -37.20 -13.03 -7.31
CA GLY A 336 -38.13 -12.91 -8.41
C GLY A 336 -39.26 -13.94 -8.37
N ILE A 337 -39.63 -14.43 -7.17
CA ILE A 337 -40.57 -15.52 -6.98
C ILE A 337 -41.84 -15.02 -6.26
N ASP A 338 -43.00 -15.52 -6.63
CA ASP A 338 -44.27 -15.16 -5.99
C ASP A 338 -44.23 -15.42 -4.46
N PRO A 339 -44.70 -14.44 -3.64
CA PRO A 339 -44.73 -14.57 -2.18
C PRO A 339 -45.46 -15.81 -1.65
N LYS A 340 -46.50 -16.28 -2.36
CA LYS A 340 -47.24 -17.50 -1.98
C LYS A 340 -46.40 -18.75 -2.12
N THR A 341 -45.51 -18.79 -3.12
CA THR A 341 -44.55 -19.89 -3.33
C THR A 341 -43.54 -19.92 -2.19
N ILE A 342 -43.01 -18.76 -1.78
CA ILE A 342 -42.06 -18.68 -0.67
C ILE A 342 -42.69 -19.06 0.67
N GLN A 343 -43.99 -18.74 0.84
CA GLN A 343 -44.70 -19.06 2.06
C GLN A 343 -44.85 -20.56 2.30
N LYS A 344 -44.90 -21.40 1.24
CA LYS A 344 -44.90 -22.86 1.36
C LYS A 344 -43.65 -23.43 2.05
N PHE A 345 -42.52 -22.72 1.90
CA PHE A 345 -41.23 -23.15 2.44
C PHE A 345 -40.91 -22.55 3.81
N LYS A 346 -41.78 -21.66 4.33
CA LYS A 346 -41.59 -21.05 5.66
C LYS A 346 -41.52 -22.11 6.79
N GLY A 347 -42.15 -23.27 6.60
CA GLY A 347 -42.14 -24.38 7.55
C GLY A 347 -40.89 -25.25 7.55
N LEU A 348 -39.99 -25.09 6.56
CA LEU A 348 -38.71 -25.80 6.45
C LEU A 348 -37.60 -25.10 7.24
N VAL A 349 -37.85 -23.90 7.73
CA VAL A 349 -36.94 -23.08 8.52
C VAL A 349 -37.25 -23.27 9.99
N ARG A 350 -36.86 -24.42 10.54
CA ARG A 350 -36.80 -24.68 12.00
C ARG A 350 -35.52 -25.39 12.34
#